data_81ff623c8255154f0ce735cf963727e5
#
_entry.id   81ff623c8255154f0ce735cf963727e5
#
_cell.length_a   1.000
_cell.length_b   1.000
_cell.length_c   1.000
_cell.angle_alpha   90.00
_cell.angle_beta   90.00
_cell.angle_gamma   90.00
#
_symmetry.space_group_name_H-M   'P 1'
#
loop_
_entity.id
_entity.type
_entity.pdbx_description
1 polymer ?
#
loop_
_entity_poly.entity_id
_entity_poly.type
_entity_poly.pdbx_seq_one_letter_code
_entity_poly.pdbx_strand_id
1 'polypeptide(L)'
;SHQDDEQQVQGTLTFSSKCLRANSQALSELLAETIEGVRFDEEQRIAELIEQITTRKLSSITGSGHSLAMSAASSGWSPTAQMNHQYAGLAGLIRLKKIRESLKNTQERAALLRRFKTLHELVTSADRQFLLIGEPECEELLSAPVAQAWATKSNENALDDFTLEPIRQSVAQAWTTSTQVNFCAQAYPTVPANHKDHATLQVLAGFLRNGYLHSAIREKGGAYGGGASQDGSSASFRFYSYRDPRLEETLTDFAKSIDWLLNTEHADNQLEEAVLGVIAAMDKPSSPAGEAKAAFYNRVFGRSIDQRMTFRERVLATTFDELRAVAERYFVGVTPSVAVITSANAAQTLKIEGLEVIKI
;
A
#
# COMPACT_ATOMS: atom_id res chain seq x y z
N SER A 1 7.55 6.81 -0.43
CA SER A 1 7.63 8.27 -0.43
C SER A 1 8.54 8.79 0.68
N HIS A 2 9.03 10.01 0.52
CA HIS A 2 9.77 10.72 1.55
C HIS A 2 8.86 11.02 2.76
N GLN A 3 9.45 11.13 3.97
CA GLN A 3 8.66 11.31 5.20
C GLN A 3 8.04 12.70 5.34
N ASP A 4 8.62 13.70 4.69
CA ASP A 4 8.19 15.10 4.73
C ASP A 4 7.43 15.52 3.47
N ASP A 5 7.50 14.73 2.38
CA ASP A 5 6.89 15.05 1.10
C ASP A 5 6.47 13.76 0.38
N GLU A 6 5.18 13.50 0.33
CA GLU A 6 4.60 12.33 -0.34
C GLU A 6 4.77 12.33 -1.87
N GLN A 7 5.14 13.47 -2.45
CA GLN A 7 5.38 13.59 -3.90
C GLN A 7 6.80 13.15 -4.29
N GLN A 8 7.74 13.12 -3.34
CA GLN A 8 9.08 12.59 -3.56
C GLN A 8 9.11 11.08 -3.32
N VAL A 9 9.64 10.35 -4.30
CA VAL A 9 9.63 8.89 -4.32
C VAL A 9 11.04 8.34 -4.46
N GLN A 10 11.34 7.32 -3.68
CA GLN A 10 12.53 6.49 -3.82
C GLN A 10 12.10 5.07 -4.19
N GLY A 11 12.64 4.52 -5.27
CA GLY A 11 12.36 3.17 -5.73
C GLY A 11 13.47 2.20 -5.33
N THR A 12 13.08 1.04 -4.80
CA THR A 12 14.03 -0.06 -4.53
C THR A 12 13.44 -1.36 -5.02
N LEU A 13 14.25 -2.21 -5.66
CA LEU A 13 13.90 -3.58 -5.95
C LEU A 13 14.60 -4.50 -4.94
N THR A 14 13.82 -5.29 -4.21
CA THR A 14 14.35 -6.14 -3.15
C THR A 14 14.25 -7.61 -3.51
N PHE A 15 15.36 -8.33 -3.46
CA PHE A 15 15.41 -9.78 -3.46
C PHE A 15 15.71 -10.25 -2.05
N SER A 16 14.95 -11.21 -1.54
CA SER A 16 15.15 -11.73 -0.19
C SER A 16 14.99 -13.24 -0.14
N SER A 17 15.84 -13.88 0.64
CA SER A 17 15.74 -15.31 0.91
C SER A 17 16.15 -15.61 2.34
N LYS A 18 15.95 -16.85 2.79
CA LYS A 18 16.35 -17.34 4.11
C LYS A 18 16.78 -18.81 4.02
N CYS A 19 17.75 -19.19 4.83
CA CYS A 19 18.21 -20.57 4.92
C CYS A 19 18.57 -20.96 6.36
N LEU A 20 18.82 -22.24 6.55
CA LEU A 20 19.53 -22.72 7.75
C LEU A 20 21.03 -22.37 7.64
N ARG A 21 21.69 -22.19 8.77
CA ARG A 21 23.11 -21.84 8.87
C ARG A 21 24.01 -22.67 7.94
N ALA A 22 23.79 -23.97 7.89
CA ALA A 22 24.58 -24.90 7.05
C ALA A 22 24.49 -24.62 5.54
N ASN A 23 23.50 -23.86 5.07
CA ASN A 23 23.22 -23.62 3.65
C ASN A 23 23.50 -22.17 3.23
N SER A 24 24.26 -21.40 4.03
CA SER A 24 24.49 -19.96 3.76
C SER A 24 25.22 -19.73 2.44
N GLN A 25 26.23 -20.54 2.10
CA GLN A 25 26.93 -20.45 0.83
C GLN A 25 26.00 -20.76 -0.35
N ALA A 26 25.31 -21.89 -0.29
CA ALA A 26 24.36 -22.30 -1.35
C ALA A 26 23.23 -21.26 -1.54
N LEU A 27 22.78 -20.60 -0.46
CA LEU A 27 21.80 -19.51 -0.57
C LEU A 27 22.34 -18.33 -1.36
N SER A 28 23.58 -17.90 -1.07
CA SER A 28 24.21 -16.75 -1.74
C SER A 28 24.44 -17.02 -3.22
N GLU A 29 24.93 -18.22 -3.55
CA GLU A 29 25.11 -18.68 -4.93
C GLU A 29 23.76 -18.75 -5.68
N LEU A 30 22.74 -19.37 -5.09
CA LEU A 30 21.41 -19.48 -5.68
C LEU A 30 20.75 -18.12 -5.87
N LEU A 31 20.91 -17.19 -4.92
CA LEU A 31 20.37 -15.83 -5.03
C LEU A 31 21.05 -15.05 -6.16
N ALA A 32 22.38 -15.18 -6.29
CA ALA A 32 23.13 -14.57 -7.39
C ALA A 32 22.70 -15.15 -8.73
N GLU A 33 22.62 -16.48 -8.85
CA GLU A 33 22.13 -17.15 -10.07
C GLU A 33 20.69 -16.75 -10.41
N THR A 34 19.82 -16.65 -9.40
CA THR A 34 18.41 -16.22 -9.60
C THR A 34 18.33 -14.79 -10.13
N ILE A 35 19.23 -13.89 -9.69
CA ILE A 35 19.21 -12.48 -10.10
C ILE A 35 19.93 -12.29 -11.45
N GLU A 36 21.06 -12.95 -11.66
CA GLU A 36 21.93 -12.70 -12.81
C GLU A 36 21.68 -13.70 -13.96
N GLY A 37 21.27 -14.92 -13.65
CA GLY A 37 21.06 -16.01 -14.59
C GLY A 37 19.63 -16.12 -15.16
N VAL A 38 18.79 -15.11 -14.96
CA VAL A 38 17.40 -15.13 -15.46
C VAL A 38 17.37 -15.28 -16.98
N ARG A 39 16.57 -16.23 -17.46
CA ARG A 39 16.36 -16.51 -18.87
C ARG A 39 15.00 -15.99 -19.34
N PHE A 40 14.99 -15.29 -20.47
CA PHE A 40 13.79 -14.74 -21.10
C PHE A 40 13.50 -15.38 -22.46
N ASP A 41 14.10 -16.53 -22.77
CA ASP A 41 13.91 -17.30 -24.00
C ASP A 41 12.81 -18.36 -23.90
N GLU A 42 12.31 -18.62 -22.71
CA GLU A 42 11.23 -19.57 -22.46
C GLU A 42 9.85 -18.92 -22.66
N GLU A 43 9.53 -18.54 -23.89
CA GLU A 43 8.32 -17.76 -24.22
C GLU A 43 7.03 -18.39 -23.70
N GLN A 44 6.87 -19.70 -23.88
CA GLN A 44 5.68 -20.41 -23.45
C GLN A 44 5.54 -20.40 -21.92
N ARG A 45 6.65 -20.61 -21.21
CA ARG A 45 6.65 -20.59 -19.74
C ARG A 45 6.30 -19.23 -19.17
N ILE A 46 6.80 -18.16 -19.78
CA ILE A 46 6.49 -16.78 -19.37
C ILE A 46 5.00 -16.49 -19.61
N ALA A 47 4.43 -16.93 -20.73
CA ALA A 47 2.99 -16.78 -21.00
C ALA A 47 2.14 -17.51 -19.95
N GLU A 48 2.51 -18.76 -19.60
CA GLU A 48 1.83 -19.54 -18.55
C GLU A 48 1.90 -18.86 -17.18
N LEU A 49 3.05 -18.30 -16.81
CA LEU A 49 3.20 -17.56 -15.54
C LEU A 49 2.31 -16.33 -15.51
N ILE A 50 2.23 -15.56 -16.60
CA ILE A 50 1.34 -14.40 -16.70
C ILE A 50 -0.13 -14.82 -16.60
N GLU A 51 -0.53 -15.93 -17.23
CA GLU A 51 -1.87 -16.49 -17.10
C GLU A 51 -2.18 -16.86 -15.64
N GLN A 52 -1.27 -17.58 -14.98
CA GLN A 52 -1.43 -17.98 -13.57
C GLN A 52 -1.53 -16.77 -12.63
N ILE A 53 -0.69 -15.75 -12.80
CA ILE A 53 -0.72 -14.53 -12.01
C ILE A 53 -2.04 -13.79 -12.24
N THR A 54 -2.48 -13.65 -13.49
CA THR A 54 -3.72 -12.96 -13.84
C THR A 54 -4.92 -13.67 -13.23
N THR A 55 -5.01 -14.98 -13.36
CA THR A 55 -6.09 -15.80 -12.80
C THR A 55 -6.14 -15.72 -11.27
N ARG A 56 -4.99 -15.81 -10.61
CA ARG A 56 -4.89 -15.66 -9.14
C ARG A 56 -5.34 -14.28 -8.67
N LYS A 57 -4.93 -13.21 -9.37
CA LYS A 57 -5.36 -11.85 -9.03
C LYS A 57 -6.86 -11.65 -9.24
N LEU A 58 -7.44 -12.18 -10.30
CA LEU A 58 -8.89 -12.14 -10.55
C LEU A 58 -9.68 -12.85 -9.44
N SER A 59 -9.27 -14.05 -9.05
CA SER A 59 -9.94 -14.81 -7.98
C SER A 59 -9.80 -14.17 -6.59
N SER A 60 -8.78 -13.34 -6.37
CA SER A 60 -8.53 -12.68 -5.08
C SER A 60 -9.32 -11.38 -4.87
N ILE A 61 -10.02 -10.85 -5.88
CA ILE A 61 -10.72 -9.55 -5.79
C ILE A 61 -11.69 -9.53 -4.62
N THR A 62 -12.54 -10.53 -4.48
CA THR A 62 -13.55 -10.59 -3.41
C THR A 62 -12.96 -10.85 -2.01
N GLY A 63 -11.74 -11.38 -1.95
CA GLY A 63 -10.99 -11.59 -0.70
C GLY A 63 -10.31 -10.33 -0.18
N SER A 64 -9.92 -9.42 -1.07
CA SER A 64 -9.17 -8.19 -0.75
C SER A 64 -9.81 -6.91 -1.29
N GLY A 65 -11.10 -6.94 -1.61
CA GLY A 65 -11.79 -5.85 -2.30
C GLY A 65 -11.69 -4.51 -1.58
N HIS A 66 -11.79 -4.46 -0.26
CA HIS A 66 -11.61 -3.23 0.51
C HIS A 66 -10.22 -2.60 0.31
N SER A 67 -9.16 -3.40 0.32
CA SER A 67 -7.79 -2.90 0.09
C SER A 67 -7.61 -2.41 -1.35
N LEU A 68 -8.23 -3.09 -2.32
CA LEU A 68 -8.22 -2.67 -3.72
C LEU A 68 -9.02 -1.37 -3.94
N ALA A 69 -10.17 -1.22 -3.29
CA ALA A 69 -10.97 -0.01 -3.31
C ALA A 69 -10.23 1.17 -2.66
N MET A 70 -9.60 0.96 -1.48
CA MET A 70 -8.76 1.98 -0.83
C MET A 70 -7.59 2.40 -1.72
N SER A 71 -6.90 1.44 -2.36
CA SER A 71 -5.82 1.73 -3.30
C SER A 71 -6.29 2.55 -4.50
N ALA A 72 -7.48 2.26 -5.05
CA ALA A 72 -8.06 3.02 -6.13
C ALA A 72 -8.47 4.44 -5.68
N ALA A 73 -9.14 4.57 -4.54
CA ALA A 73 -9.54 5.88 -4.00
C ALA A 73 -8.33 6.78 -3.69
N SER A 74 -7.21 6.21 -3.23
CA SER A 74 -6.00 6.99 -2.91
C SER A 74 -5.12 7.29 -4.12
N SER A 75 -5.39 6.69 -5.29
CA SER A 75 -4.46 6.68 -6.44
C SER A 75 -4.14 8.05 -7.01
N GLY A 76 -4.96 9.04 -6.75
CA GLY A 76 -4.74 10.42 -7.21
C GLY A 76 -4.02 11.32 -6.20
N TRP A 77 -3.66 10.85 -5.00
CA TRP A 77 -3.11 11.72 -3.95
C TRP A 77 -1.59 11.75 -3.88
N SER A 78 -0.91 10.73 -4.39
CA SER A 78 0.54 10.73 -4.49
C SER A 78 1.04 9.81 -5.59
N PRO A 79 2.26 10.03 -6.12
CA PRO A 79 2.87 9.16 -7.12
C PRO A 79 3.02 7.72 -6.65
N THR A 80 3.35 7.52 -5.37
CA THR A 80 3.44 6.18 -4.76
C THR A 80 2.08 5.46 -4.75
N ALA A 81 1.00 6.16 -4.39
CA ALA A 81 -0.35 5.59 -4.41
C ALA A 81 -0.79 5.25 -5.84
N GLN A 82 -0.52 6.13 -6.80
CA GLN A 82 -0.80 5.88 -8.22
C GLN A 82 -0.03 4.66 -8.72
N MET A 83 1.27 4.58 -8.45
CA MET A 83 2.11 3.46 -8.83
C MET A 83 1.60 2.15 -8.22
N ASN A 84 1.28 2.12 -6.94
CA ASN A 84 0.72 0.95 -6.28
C ASN A 84 -0.61 0.50 -6.91
N HIS A 85 -1.49 1.44 -7.26
CA HIS A 85 -2.74 1.13 -7.95
C HIS A 85 -2.49 0.55 -9.35
N GLN A 86 -1.49 1.06 -10.09
CA GLN A 86 -1.11 0.58 -11.41
C GLN A 86 -0.38 -0.78 -11.41
N TYR A 87 0.28 -1.19 -10.32
CA TYR A 87 0.99 -2.46 -10.23
C TYR A 87 0.22 -3.54 -9.48
N ALA A 88 -0.26 -3.21 -8.29
CA ALA A 88 -0.89 -4.16 -7.38
C ALA A 88 -2.41 -4.01 -7.34
N GLY A 89 -2.96 -2.86 -7.68
CA GLY A 89 -4.38 -2.55 -7.64
C GLY A 89 -5.16 -3.00 -8.87
N LEU A 90 -6.37 -2.49 -9.00
CA LEU A 90 -7.32 -2.85 -10.08
C LEU A 90 -6.83 -2.40 -11.46
N ALA A 91 -6.19 -1.24 -11.57
CA ALA A 91 -5.59 -0.80 -12.83
C ALA A 91 -4.49 -1.75 -13.30
N GLY A 92 -3.66 -2.24 -12.35
CA GLY A 92 -2.65 -3.26 -12.63
C GLY A 92 -3.24 -4.58 -13.11
N LEU A 93 -4.39 -4.98 -12.58
CA LEU A 93 -5.10 -6.17 -13.03
C LEU A 93 -5.61 -6.02 -14.47
N ILE A 94 -6.20 -4.88 -14.82
CA ILE A 94 -6.61 -4.61 -16.21
C ILE A 94 -5.40 -4.63 -17.15
N ARG A 95 -4.28 -4.05 -16.73
CA ARG A 95 -3.03 -4.10 -17.51
C ARG A 95 -2.55 -5.53 -17.72
N LEU A 96 -2.57 -6.39 -16.69
CA LEU A 96 -2.23 -7.81 -16.80
C LEU A 96 -3.15 -8.55 -17.77
N LYS A 97 -4.47 -8.29 -17.75
CA LYS A 97 -5.41 -8.86 -18.72
C LYS A 97 -5.05 -8.45 -20.16
N LYS A 98 -4.71 -7.18 -20.38
CA LYS A 98 -4.27 -6.71 -21.70
C LYS A 98 -2.97 -7.39 -22.15
N ILE A 99 -1.98 -7.50 -21.25
CA ILE A 99 -0.72 -8.19 -21.54
C ILE A 99 -1.01 -9.67 -21.88
N ARG A 100 -1.81 -10.37 -21.08
CA ARG A 100 -2.20 -11.76 -21.33
C ARG A 100 -2.82 -11.93 -22.72
N GLU A 101 -3.70 -11.04 -23.11
CA GLU A 101 -4.35 -11.08 -24.42
C GLU A 101 -3.35 -10.80 -25.56
N SER A 102 -2.45 -9.82 -25.40
CA SER A 102 -1.43 -9.50 -26.39
C SER A 102 -0.44 -10.64 -26.62
N LEU A 103 -0.20 -11.50 -25.62
CA LEU A 103 0.71 -12.66 -25.77
C LEU A 103 0.23 -13.74 -26.75
N LYS A 104 -1.02 -13.67 -27.20
CA LYS A 104 -1.51 -14.50 -28.32
C LYS A 104 -0.86 -14.13 -29.63
N ASN A 105 -0.37 -12.90 -29.76
CA ASN A 105 0.38 -12.43 -30.92
C ASN A 105 1.88 -12.65 -30.71
N THR A 106 2.53 -13.32 -31.68
CA THR A 106 3.97 -13.65 -31.61
C THR A 106 4.87 -12.41 -31.56
N GLN A 107 4.51 -11.33 -32.28
CA GLN A 107 5.31 -10.09 -32.29
C GLN A 107 5.23 -9.37 -30.93
N GLU A 108 4.04 -9.29 -30.35
CA GLU A 108 3.83 -8.69 -29.02
C GLU A 108 4.55 -9.48 -27.94
N ARG A 109 4.52 -10.81 -28.03
CA ARG A 109 5.26 -11.70 -27.13
C ARG A 109 6.76 -11.44 -27.20
N ALA A 110 7.33 -11.40 -28.40
CA ALA A 110 8.73 -11.09 -28.60
C ALA A 110 9.10 -9.66 -28.10
N ALA A 111 8.19 -8.69 -28.26
CA ALA A 111 8.39 -7.33 -27.74
C ALA A 111 8.41 -7.30 -26.19
N LEU A 112 7.53 -8.04 -25.53
CA LEU A 112 7.52 -8.17 -24.07
C LEU A 112 8.81 -8.81 -23.55
N LEU A 113 9.30 -9.85 -24.19
CA LEU A 113 10.54 -10.52 -23.79
C LEU A 113 11.76 -9.59 -23.92
N ARG A 114 11.83 -8.80 -24.99
CA ARG A 114 12.87 -7.77 -25.12
C ARG A 114 12.80 -6.75 -23.98
N ARG A 115 11.59 -6.31 -23.60
CA ARG A 115 11.43 -5.41 -22.44
C ARG A 115 11.91 -6.03 -21.13
N PHE A 116 11.61 -7.31 -20.90
CA PHE A 116 12.11 -8.00 -19.70
C PHE A 116 13.64 -8.06 -19.70
N LYS A 117 14.26 -8.33 -20.83
CA LYS A 117 15.71 -8.33 -20.95
C LYS A 117 16.30 -6.95 -20.63
N THR A 118 15.78 -5.88 -21.22
CA THR A 118 16.23 -4.50 -20.93
C THR A 118 16.04 -4.13 -19.46
N LEU A 119 14.88 -4.47 -18.86
CA LEU A 119 14.65 -4.24 -17.43
C LEU A 119 15.62 -5.04 -16.55
N HIS A 120 15.93 -6.27 -16.93
CA HIS A 120 16.90 -7.10 -16.22
C HIS A 120 18.31 -6.49 -16.30
N GLU A 121 18.73 -6.00 -17.45
CA GLU A 121 20.00 -5.30 -17.64
C GLU A 121 20.09 -4.06 -16.72
N LEU A 122 19.01 -3.26 -16.62
CA LEU A 122 18.94 -2.13 -15.69
C LEU A 122 19.04 -2.57 -14.23
N VAL A 123 18.29 -3.60 -13.83
CA VAL A 123 18.30 -4.13 -12.45
C VAL A 123 19.68 -4.67 -12.07
N THR A 124 20.34 -5.40 -12.99
CA THR A 124 21.66 -5.99 -12.72
C THR A 124 22.78 -4.94 -12.76
N SER A 125 22.54 -3.78 -13.38
CA SER A 125 23.47 -2.65 -13.40
C SER A 125 23.28 -1.67 -12.24
N ALA A 126 22.22 -1.77 -11.46
CA ALA A 126 21.94 -0.85 -10.35
C ALA A 126 22.88 -1.08 -9.15
N ASP A 127 23.10 -0.01 -8.38
CA ASP A 127 23.80 -0.08 -7.11
C ASP A 127 23.07 -1.00 -6.13
N ARG A 128 23.83 -1.72 -5.32
CA ARG A 128 23.30 -2.76 -4.43
C ARG A 128 23.60 -2.46 -2.97
N GLN A 129 22.63 -2.72 -2.14
CA GLN A 129 22.81 -2.76 -0.69
C GLN A 129 22.46 -4.16 -0.19
N PHE A 130 23.25 -4.69 0.72
CA PHE A 130 23.03 -6.02 1.29
C PHE A 130 22.62 -5.89 2.76
N LEU A 131 21.57 -6.61 3.11
CA LEU A 131 21.16 -6.82 4.50
C LEU A 131 21.35 -8.28 4.87
N LEU A 132 22.29 -8.54 5.77
CA LEU A 132 22.55 -9.86 6.33
C LEU A 132 22.00 -9.89 7.76
N ILE A 133 21.21 -10.92 8.07
CA ILE A 133 20.61 -11.09 9.39
C ILE A 133 20.95 -12.47 9.90
N GLY A 134 21.64 -12.53 11.03
CA GLY A 134 22.05 -13.76 11.68
C GLY A 134 22.51 -13.49 13.11
N GLU A 135 22.87 -14.53 13.82
CA GLU A 135 23.56 -14.43 15.10
C GLU A 135 24.98 -13.89 14.90
N PRO A 136 25.58 -13.21 15.91
CA PRO A 136 26.93 -12.62 15.77
C PRO A 136 27.99 -13.59 15.28
N GLU A 137 27.90 -14.84 15.68
CA GLU A 137 28.84 -15.89 15.29
C GLU A 137 28.71 -16.31 13.81
N CYS A 138 27.66 -15.83 13.13
CA CYS A 138 27.42 -16.11 11.72
C CYS A 138 27.90 -15.00 10.78
N GLU A 139 28.50 -13.91 11.28
CA GLU A 139 28.87 -12.74 10.48
C GLU A 139 29.74 -13.10 9.28
N GLU A 140 30.86 -13.78 9.50
CA GLU A 140 31.78 -14.20 8.44
C GLU A 140 31.15 -15.26 7.53
N LEU A 141 30.37 -16.19 8.10
CA LEU A 141 29.66 -17.23 7.37
C LEU A 141 28.61 -16.67 6.39
N LEU A 142 28.03 -15.51 6.69
CA LEU A 142 27.05 -14.83 5.84
C LEU A 142 27.72 -13.84 4.88
N SER A 143 28.72 -13.09 5.34
CA SER A 143 29.35 -12.02 4.55
C SER A 143 30.30 -12.53 3.48
N ALA A 144 31.11 -13.55 3.77
CA ALA A 144 32.09 -14.08 2.83
C ALA A 144 31.44 -14.65 1.54
N PRO A 145 30.39 -15.50 1.59
CA PRO A 145 29.71 -15.97 0.38
C PRO A 145 29.05 -14.86 -0.43
N VAL A 146 28.50 -13.83 0.23
CA VAL A 146 27.92 -12.67 -0.46
C VAL A 146 29.02 -11.88 -1.16
N ALA A 147 30.12 -11.58 -0.48
CA ALA A 147 31.26 -10.91 -1.07
C ALA A 147 31.82 -11.66 -2.27
N GLN A 148 31.91 -13.00 -2.19
CA GLN A 148 32.36 -13.85 -3.29
C GLN A 148 31.39 -13.84 -4.47
N ALA A 149 30.09 -13.98 -4.22
CA ALA A 149 29.06 -14.05 -5.28
C ALA A 149 28.94 -12.73 -6.06
N TRP A 150 29.20 -11.57 -5.42
CA TRP A 150 29.04 -10.24 -6.01
C TRP A 150 30.31 -9.39 -6.06
N ALA A 151 31.50 -9.99 -5.90
CA ALA A 151 32.79 -9.28 -5.84
C ALA A 151 33.17 -8.49 -7.10
N THR A 152 32.52 -8.72 -8.24
CA THR A 152 33.02 -8.32 -9.56
C THR A 152 32.26 -7.16 -10.22
N LYS A 153 31.28 -6.55 -9.56
CA LYS A 153 30.47 -5.50 -10.20
C LYS A 153 30.44 -4.21 -9.39
N SER A 154 31.47 -3.38 -9.57
CA SER A 154 31.30 -1.94 -9.41
C SER A 154 30.71 -1.41 -10.72
N ASN A 155 29.54 -0.84 -10.70
CA ASN A 155 28.99 -0.14 -11.85
C ASN A 155 29.54 1.29 -11.88
N GLU A 156 30.22 1.63 -12.95
CA GLU A 156 30.66 3.01 -13.23
C GLU A 156 29.52 3.88 -13.79
N ASN A 157 28.36 3.29 -14.11
CA ASN A 157 27.22 3.99 -14.66
C ASN A 157 26.21 4.25 -13.53
N ALA A 158 26.19 5.47 -13.00
CA ALA A 158 25.09 5.94 -12.19
C ALA A 158 23.81 5.91 -13.04
N LEU A 159 22.77 5.23 -12.55
CA LEU A 159 21.44 5.35 -13.13
C LEU A 159 20.86 6.72 -12.76
N ASP A 160 20.03 7.26 -13.62
CA ASP A 160 19.27 8.46 -13.31
C ASP A 160 18.39 8.22 -12.08
N ASP A 161 18.18 9.27 -11.30
CA ASP A 161 17.29 9.19 -10.13
C ASP A 161 15.87 8.77 -10.54
N PHE A 162 15.31 7.85 -9.79
CA PHE A 162 13.94 7.41 -10.01
C PHE A 162 12.98 8.52 -9.58
N THR A 163 12.34 9.14 -10.54
CA THR A 163 11.36 10.20 -10.34
C THR A 163 10.01 9.79 -10.90
N LEU A 164 8.94 10.24 -10.25
CA LEU A 164 7.56 10.11 -10.72
C LEU A 164 6.94 11.51 -10.77
N GLU A 165 6.07 11.73 -11.76
CA GLU A 165 5.34 12.98 -11.86
C GLU A 165 4.46 13.21 -10.63
N PRO A 166 4.51 14.41 -10.01
CA PRO A 166 3.64 14.76 -8.91
C PRO A 166 2.16 14.64 -9.30
N ILE A 167 1.34 14.13 -8.39
CA ILE A 167 -0.10 13.98 -8.61
C ILE A 167 -0.88 14.37 -7.36
N ARG A 168 -1.90 15.22 -7.54
CA ARG A 168 -2.85 15.58 -6.48
C ARG A 168 -4.22 15.91 -7.10
N GLN A 169 -5.01 14.87 -7.35
CA GLN A 169 -6.34 14.99 -7.94
C GLN A 169 -7.30 13.97 -7.34
N SER A 170 -8.57 14.36 -7.19
CA SER A 170 -9.62 13.43 -6.78
C SER A 170 -9.97 12.46 -7.92
N VAL A 171 -10.41 11.26 -7.53
CA VAL A 171 -10.93 10.25 -8.44
C VAL A 171 -12.32 9.81 -7.98
N ALA A 172 -13.22 9.51 -8.94
CA ALA A 172 -14.52 8.90 -8.68
C ALA A 172 -14.67 7.68 -9.59
N GLN A 173 -14.59 6.46 -9.04
CA GLN A 173 -14.48 5.22 -9.81
C GLN A 173 -15.39 4.12 -9.28
N ALA A 174 -16.17 3.49 -10.17
CA ALA A 174 -16.91 2.26 -9.91
C ALA A 174 -16.31 1.11 -10.73
N TRP A 175 -15.65 0.20 -10.05
CA TRP A 175 -15.04 -0.99 -10.63
C TRP A 175 -16.03 -2.15 -10.60
N THR A 176 -16.48 -2.58 -11.80
CA THR A 176 -17.55 -3.57 -11.89
C THR A 176 -17.04 -4.98 -12.14
N THR A 177 -17.56 -5.92 -11.34
CA THR A 177 -17.29 -7.35 -11.44
C THR A 177 -18.54 -8.16 -11.07
N SER A 178 -18.52 -9.49 -11.27
CA SER A 178 -19.59 -10.37 -10.81
C SER A 178 -19.50 -10.59 -9.29
N THR A 179 -20.12 -9.69 -8.53
CA THR A 179 -20.17 -9.75 -7.07
C THR A 179 -21.58 -9.42 -6.57
N GLN A 180 -21.96 -10.00 -5.44
CA GLN A 180 -23.22 -9.70 -4.74
C GLN A 180 -23.04 -8.76 -3.55
N VAL A 181 -21.79 -8.39 -3.26
CA VAL A 181 -21.44 -7.49 -2.16
C VAL A 181 -20.58 -6.37 -2.68
N ASN A 182 -20.56 -5.26 -1.97
CA ASN A 182 -19.80 -4.09 -2.33
C ASN A 182 -18.55 -3.93 -1.44
N PHE A 183 -17.58 -3.20 -1.95
CA PHE A 183 -16.41 -2.73 -1.23
C PHE A 183 -16.29 -1.24 -1.51
N CYS A 184 -16.61 -0.43 -0.50
CA CYS A 184 -16.62 1.01 -0.62
C CYS A 184 -15.34 1.60 -0.03
N ALA A 185 -14.79 2.62 -0.66
CA ALA A 185 -13.72 3.41 -0.10
C ALA A 185 -13.88 4.90 -0.45
N GLN A 186 -13.54 5.75 0.52
CA GLN A 186 -13.31 7.17 0.33
C GLN A 186 -11.90 7.53 0.79
N ALA A 187 -11.22 8.44 0.10
CA ALA A 187 -9.90 8.91 0.48
C ALA A 187 -9.85 10.44 0.43
N TYR A 188 -9.47 11.03 1.55
CA TYR A 188 -9.26 12.48 1.70
C TYR A 188 -7.76 12.79 1.65
N PRO A 189 -7.34 13.89 0.98
CA PRO A 189 -5.96 14.33 1.02
C PRO A 189 -5.62 14.83 2.42
N THR A 190 -4.52 14.35 2.97
CA THR A 190 -4.04 14.77 4.28
C THR A 190 -2.55 15.10 4.23
N VAL A 191 -1.75 14.54 5.12
CA VAL A 191 -0.37 14.93 5.36
C VAL A 191 0.59 13.75 5.35
N PRO A 192 1.86 13.97 4.98
CA PRO A 192 2.89 12.95 5.04
C PRO A 192 3.25 12.58 6.49
N ALA A 193 4.07 11.53 6.65
CA ALA A 193 4.30 10.88 7.93
C ALA A 193 4.95 11.77 9.00
N ASN A 194 5.82 12.70 8.62
CA ASN A 194 6.50 13.59 9.57
C ASN A 194 5.70 14.84 9.97
N HIS A 195 4.58 15.10 9.29
CA HIS A 195 3.76 16.25 9.63
C HIS A 195 3.19 16.15 11.04
N LYS A 196 3.05 17.29 11.73
CA LYS A 196 2.55 17.35 13.11
C LYS A 196 1.16 16.71 13.29
N ASP A 197 0.28 16.86 12.31
CA ASP A 197 -1.11 16.37 12.38
C ASP A 197 -1.22 14.86 12.09
N HIS A 198 -0.13 14.20 11.63
CA HIS A 198 -0.17 12.78 11.28
C HIS A 198 -0.53 11.89 12.48
N ALA A 199 0.01 12.17 13.65
CA ALA A 199 -0.26 11.43 14.88
C ALA A 199 -1.74 11.53 15.28
N THR A 200 -2.29 12.74 15.28
CA THR A 200 -3.70 13.00 15.59
C THR A 200 -4.64 12.33 14.57
N LEU A 201 -4.29 12.34 13.28
CA LEU A 201 -5.05 11.64 12.24
C LEU A 201 -5.01 10.10 12.42
N GLN A 202 -3.91 9.53 12.91
CA GLN A 202 -3.84 8.10 13.24
C GLN A 202 -4.78 7.75 14.41
N VAL A 203 -4.79 8.58 15.46
CA VAL A 203 -5.72 8.41 16.58
C VAL A 203 -7.17 8.58 16.11
N LEU A 204 -7.45 9.59 15.28
CA LEU A 204 -8.77 9.84 14.69
C LEU A 204 -9.29 8.61 13.94
N ALA A 205 -8.44 7.94 13.17
CA ALA A 205 -8.84 6.74 12.44
C ALA A 205 -9.33 5.62 13.38
N GLY A 206 -8.62 5.40 14.49
CA GLY A 206 -9.00 4.45 15.54
C GLY A 206 -10.29 4.87 16.23
N PHE A 207 -10.41 6.15 16.58
CA PHE A 207 -11.57 6.72 17.26
C PHE A 207 -12.84 6.59 16.43
N LEU A 208 -12.81 6.98 15.15
CA LEU A 208 -13.97 6.85 14.25
C LEU A 208 -14.33 5.38 13.99
N ARG A 209 -13.34 4.52 13.83
CA ARG A 209 -13.57 3.10 13.59
C ARG A 209 -14.35 2.45 14.73
N ASN A 210 -13.91 2.65 15.98
CA ASN A 210 -14.48 1.99 17.13
C ASN A 210 -15.77 2.68 17.61
N GLY A 211 -15.79 4.02 17.61
CA GLY A 211 -16.89 4.79 18.17
C GLY A 211 -18.12 4.89 17.25
N TYR A 212 -17.93 4.91 15.93
CA TYR A 212 -19.05 5.11 14.99
C TYR A 212 -19.12 4.05 13.89
N LEU A 213 -18.03 3.89 13.13
CA LEU A 213 -18.05 3.11 11.88
C LEU A 213 -18.37 1.65 12.09
N HIS A 214 -17.88 1.03 13.17
CA HIS A 214 -18.17 -0.36 13.49
C HIS A 214 -19.68 -0.57 13.68
N SER A 215 -20.35 0.27 14.46
CA SER A 215 -21.79 0.17 14.68
C SER A 215 -22.59 0.50 13.41
N ALA A 216 -22.28 1.58 12.71
CA ALA A 216 -23.03 2.02 11.54
C ALA A 216 -22.89 1.02 10.37
N ILE A 217 -21.67 0.58 10.07
CA ILE A 217 -21.37 -0.22 8.88
C ILE A 217 -21.59 -1.71 9.13
N ARG A 218 -21.10 -2.25 10.24
CA ARG A 218 -21.17 -3.67 10.53
C ARG A 218 -22.46 -4.07 11.22
N GLU A 219 -22.77 -3.48 12.40
CA GLU A 219 -23.90 -3.94 13.23
C GLU A 219 -25.25 -3.60 12.59
N LYS A 220 -25.43 -2.34 12.18
CA LYS A 220 -26.66 -1.85 11.56
C LYS A 220 -26.66 -2.06 10.04
N GLY A 221 -25.52 -1.88 9.40
CA GLY A 221 -25.38 -1.94 7.95
C GLY A 221 -25.25 -3.35 7.38
N GLY A 222 -24.84 -4.33 8.19
CA GLY A 222 -24.71 -5.72 7.77
C GLY A 222 -23.43 -6.04 6.97
N ALA A 223 -22.49 -5.10 6.85
CA ALA A 223 -21.19 -5.37 6.26
C ALA A 223 -20.37 -6.32 7.15
N TYR A 224 -19.46 -7.07 6.56
CA TYR A 224 -18.54 -7.91 7.33
C TYR A 224 -17.56 -7.08 8.18
N GLY A 225 -17.19 -5.89 7.72
CA GLY A 225 -16.36 -4.94 8.45
C GLY A 225 -16.26 -3.60 7.74
N GLY A 226 -15.74 -2.61 8.47
CA GLY A 226 -15.46 -1.29 7.97
C GLY A 226 -14.57 -0.51 8.92
N GLY A 227 -14.06 0.62 8.50
CA GLY A 227 -13.20 1.44 9.34
C GLY A 227 -12.55 2.60 8.62
N ALA A 228 -11.56 3.17 9.29
CA ALA A 228 -10.75 4.24 8.77
C ALA A 228 -9.25 3.99 9.03
N SER A 229 -8.39 4.62 8.24
CA SER A 229 -6.93 4.56 8.39
C SER A 229 -6.26 5.80 7.82
N GLN A 230 -5.24 6.32 8.48
CA GLN A 230 -4.33 7.32 7.94
C GLN A 230 -3.11 6.65 7.31
N ASP A 231 -2.72 7.09 6.12
CA ASP A 231 -1.53 6.61 5.42
C ASP A 231 -0.60 7.78 5.08
N GLY A 232 0.48 7.93 5.84
CA GLY A 232 1.46 9.00 5.63
C GLY A 232 2.29 8.83 4.35
N SER A 233 2.33 7.64 3.76
CA SER A 233 3.07 7.42 2.50
C SER A 233 2.33 7.93 1.27
N SER A 234 1.01 7.96 1.33
CA SER A 234 0.14 8.54 0.31
C SER A 234 -0.48 9.87 0.72
N ALA A 235 -0.16 10.36 1.94
CA ALA A 235 -0.77 11.53 2.56
C ALA A 235 -2.31 11.51 2.43
N SER A 236 -2.93 10.37 2.75
CA SER A 236 -4.36 10.18 2.63
C SER A 236 -4.99 9.54 3.87
N PHE A 237 -6.16 10.06 4.24
CA PHE A 237 -7.03 9.42 5.21
C PHE A 237 -8.11 8.65 4.47
N ARG A 238 -8.27 7.36 4.80
CA ARG A 238 -9.12 6.44 4.04
C ARG A 238 -10.20 5.84 4.92
N PHE A 239 -11.43 5.88 4.42
CA PHE A 239 -12.56 5.09 4.92
C PHE A 239 -12.77 3.88 4.02
N TYR A 240 -13.25 2.77 4.59
CA TYR A 240 -13.54 1.57 3.82
C TYR A 240 -14.65 0.72 4.43
N SER A 241 -15.34 -0.05 3.57
CA SER A 241 -16.19 -1.17 3.97
C SER A 241 -15.76 -2.46 3.27
N TYR A 242 -16.08 -3.59 3.88
CA TYR A 242 -15.69 -4.91 3.43
C TYR A 242 -16.90 -5.85 3.38
N ARG A 243 -17.19 -6.39 2.18
CA ARG A 243 -18.35 -7.25 1.91
C ARG A 243 -19.64 -6.61 2.42
N ASP A 244 -19.92 -5.44 1.91
CA ASP A 244 -21.03 -4.60 2.32
C ASP A 244 -22.26 -4.88 1.42
N PRO A 245 -23.44 -5.15 1.97
CA PRO A 245 -24.67 -5.24 1.17
C PRO A 245 -25.14 -3.86 0.67
N ARG A 246 -24.74 -2.77 1.31
CA ARG A 246 -25.10 -1.39 1.01
C ARG A 246 -24.01 -0.72 0.17
N LEU A 247 -24.32 0.42 -0.43
CA LEU A 247 -23.39 1.17 -1.25
C LEU A 247 -23.46 2.69 -0.94
N GLU A 248 -24.52 3.40 -1.32
CA GLU A 248 -24.67 4.85 -1.08
C GLU A 248 -24.79 5.17 0.41
N GLU A 249 -25.53 4.37 1.15
CA GLU A 249 -25.71 4.55 2.59
C GLU A 249 -24.37 4.43 3.33
N THR A 250 -23.51 3.52 2.91
CA THR A 250 -22.17 3.35 3.50
C THR A 250 -21.27 4.54 3.22
N LEU A 251 -21.27 5.07 1.98
CA LEU A 251 -20.55 6.28 1.65
C LEU A 251 -21.06 7.48 2.47
N THR A 252 -22.36 7.53 2.73
CA THR A 252 -22.97 8.53 3.62
C THR A 252 -22.55 8.33 5.07
N ASP A 253 -22.46 7.09 5.57
CA ASP A 253 -22.03 6.79 6.94
C ASP A 253 -20.57 7.20 7.18
N PHE A 254 -19.70 7.18 6.17
CA PHE A 254 -18.35 7.73 6.28
C PHE A 254 -18.38 9.22 6.61
N ALA A 255 -19.18 10.03 5.89
CA ALA A 255 -19.33 11.45 6.16
C ALA A 255 -19.97 11.70 7.54
N LYS A 256 -21.04 10.95 7.89
CA LYS A 256 -21.70 11.04 9.18
C LYS A 256 -20.79 10.73 10.37
N SER A 257 -19.73 9.95 10.18
CA SER A 257 -18.76 9.68 11.26
C SER A 257 -17.99 10.94 11.65
N ILE A 258 -17.74 11.84 10.70
CA ILE A 258 -17.11 13.15 10.96
C ILE A 258 -18.11 14.07 11.67
N ASP A 259 -19.35 14.13 11.18
CA ASP A 259 -20.41 14.93 11.83
C ASP A 259 -20.64 14.45 13.28
N TRP A 260 -20.60 13.15 13.52
CA TRP A 260 -20.71 12.58 14.87
C TRP A 260 -19.57 13.03 15.78
N LEU A 261 -18.30 13.02 15.30
CA LEU A 261 -17.18 13.55 16.08
C LEU A 261 -17.36 15.02 16.44
N LEU A 262 -17.79 15.84 15.47
CA LEU A 262 -17.86 17.31 15.63
C LEU A 262 -19.05 17.76 16.49
N ASN A 263 -20.19 17.05 16.41
CA ASN A 263 -21.46 17.50 16.97
C ASN A 263 -21.95 16.69 18.19
N THR A 264 -21.17 15.72 18.68
CA THR A 264 -21.55 14.89 19.81
C THR A 264 -20.53 15.05 20.94
N GLU A 265 -20.98 14.95 22.18
CA GLU A 265 -20.10 14.80 23.33
C GLU A 265 -19.56 13.38 23.42
N HIS A 266 -18.30 13.24 23.76
CA HIS A 266 -17.59 11.97 23.83
C HIS A 266 -16.97 11.76 25.20
N ALA A 267 -16.95 10.53 25.66
CA ALA A 267 -16.33 10.18 26.93
C ALA A 267 -14.81 10.02 26.80
N ASP A 268 -14.05 10.44 27.79
CA ASP A 268 -12.57 10.42 27.78
C ASP A 268 -11.98 9.03 27.50
N ASN A 269 -12.64 7.96 27.98
CA ASN A 269 -12.20 6.61 27.76
C ASN A 269 -12.20 6.21 26.27
N GLN A 270 -13.05 6.81 25.43
CA GLN A 270 -13.06 6.54 23.98
C GLN A 270 -11.80 7.07 23.28
N LEU A 271 -11.33 8.25 23.73
CA LEU A 271 -10.06 8.80 23.24
C LEU A 271 -8.88 7.96 23.74
N GLU A 272 -8.89 7.61 25.03
CA GLU A 272 -7.85 6.75 25.62
C GLU A 272 -7.70 5.42 24.89
N GLU A 273 -8.82 4.75 24.59
CA GLU A 273 -8.82 3.50 23.81
C GLU A 273 -8.22 3.69 22.40
N ALA A 274 -8.52 4.80 21.73
CA ALA A 274 -7.96 5.09 20.41
C ALA A 274 -6.46 5.35 20.48
N VAL A 275 -5.99 6.14 21.46
CA VAL A 275 -4.56 6.39 21.72
C VAL A 275 -3.83 5.10 22.03
N LEU A 276 -4.35 4.30 22.97
CA LEU A 276 -3.77 3.01 23.34
C LEU A 276 -3.71 2.04 22.14
N GLY A 277 -4.72 2.07 21.26
CA GLY A 277 -4.72 1.28 20.04
C GLY A 277 -3.55 1.62 19.09
N VAL A 278 -3.22 2.89 18.93
CA VAL A 278 -2.06 3.33 18.14
C VAL A 278 -0.74 2.94 18.81
N ILE A 279 -0.61 3.16 20.11
CA ILE A 279 0.59 2.79 20.89
C ILE A 279 0.82 1.27 20.86
N ALA A 280 -0.22 0.48 21.06
CA ALA A 280 -0.12 -0.98 21.00
C ALA A 280 0.34 -1.49 19.63
N ALA A 281 -0.10 -0.85 18.55
CA ALA A 281 0.36 -1.17 17.20
C ALA A 281 1.84 -0.82 16.98
N MET A 282 2.33 0.28 17.59
CA MET A 282 3.74 0.68 17.55
C MET A 282 4.66 -0.24 18.36
N ASP A 283 4.17 -0.70 19.50
CA ASP A 283 4.93 -1.50 20.48
C ASP A 283 4.77 -3.01 20.25
N LYS A 284 4.06 -3.40 19.19
CA LYS A 284 3.88 -4.81 18.86
C LYS A 284 5.24 -5.48 18.66
N PRO A 285 5.57 -6.52 19.45
CA PRO A 285 6.83 -7.24 19.32
C PRO A 285 7.01 -7.81 17.92
N SER A 286 8.19 -7.66 17.38
CA SER A 286 8.59 -8.27 16.11
C SER A 286 9.59 -9.40 16.38
N SER A 287 9.78 -10.28 15.39
CA SER A 287 10.90 -11.23 15.47
C SER A 287 12.24 -10.48 15.34
N PRO A 288 13.36 -11.01 15.84
CA PRO A 288 14.68 -10.39 15.67
C PRO A 288 15.00 -10.03 14.20
N ALA A 289 14.66 -10.93 13.28
CA ALA A 289 14.80 -10.66 11.85
C ALA A 289 13.83 -9.56 11.34
N GLY A 290 12.65 -9.46 11.92
CA GLY A 290 11.68 -8.38 11.62
C GLY A 290 12.20 -7.02 12.08
N GLU A 291 12.77 -6.95 13.28
CA GLU A 291 13.36 -5.73 13.83
C GLU A 291 14.58 -5.27 13.00
N ALA A 292 15.46 -6.19 12.64
CA ALA A 292 16.61 -5.89 11.79
C ALA A 292 16.19 -5.36 10.42
N LYS A 293 15.17 -5.96 9.77
CA LYS A 293 14.60 -5.45 8.53
C LYS A 293 13.99 -4.07 8.71
N ALA A 294 13.20 -3.86 9.76
CA ALA A 294 12.59 -2.55 10.04
C ALA A 294 13.66 -1.47 10.26
N ALA A 295 14.73 -1.77 11.02
CA ALA A 295 15.84 -0.85 11.24
C ALA A 295 16.56 -0.49 9.93
N PHE A 296 16.83 -1.48 9.08
CA PHE A 296 17.44 -1.27 7.77
C PHE A 296 16.56 -0.36 6.87
N TYR A 297 15.28 -0.70 6.71
CA TYR A 297 14.38 0.11 5.87
C TYR A 297 14.14 1.50 6.46
N ASN A 298 14.08 1.64 7.77
CA ASN A 298 14.01 2.95 8.40
C ASN A 298 15.23 3.81 8.04
N ARG A 299 16.43 3.24 8.04
CA ARG A 299 17.65 3.92 7.60
C ARG A 299 17.61 4.30 6.11
N VAL A 300 17.21 3.36 5.23
CA VAL A 300 17.11 3.58 3.77
C VAL A 300 16.11 4.69 3.44
N PHE A 301 14.99 4.75 4.15
CA PHE A 301 13.92 5.73 3.91
C PHE A 301 13.98 6.96 4.83
N GLY A 302 15.09 7.19 5.51
CA GLY A 302 15.30 8.38 6.34
C GLY A 302 14.37 8.49 7.56
N ARG A 303 13.92 7.35 8.11
CA ARG A 303 13.06 7.29 9.30
C ARG A 303 13.93 7.17 10.56
N SER A 304 14.15 8.29 11.25
CA SER A 304 14.98 8.28 12.46
C SER A 304 14.23 7.75 13.69
N ILE A 305 14.99 7.35 14.70
CA ILE A 305 14.44 6.99 16.03
C ILE A 305 13.76 8.21 16.65
N ASP A 306 14.33 9.40 16.50
CA ASP A 306 13.78 10.66 17.06
C ASP A 306 12.42 10.99 16.44
N GLN A 307 12.25 10.77 15.14
CA GLN A 307 10.94 10.91 14.48
C GLN A 307 9.91 9.96 15.07
N ARG A 308 10.29 8.71 15.34
CA ARG A 308 9.42 7.71 15.96
C ARG A 308 9.05 8.10 17.41
N MET A 309 10.02 8.62 18.17
CA MET A 309 9.77 9.11 19.53
C MET A 309 8.83 10.32 19.53
N THR A 310 9.10 11.32 18.67
CA THR A 310 8.24 12.49 18.50
C THR A 310 6.82 12.10 18.08
N PHE A 311 6.68 11.16 17.18
CA PHE A 311 5.35 10.65 16.79
C PHE A 311 4.63 10.02 17.99
N ARG A 312 5.32 9.17 18.78
CA ARG A 312 4.77 8.57 20.00
C ARG A 312 4.29 9.63 21.02
N GLU A 313 5.11 10.64 21.27
CA GLU A 313 4.77 11.74 22.17
C GLU A 313 3.51 12.49 21.70
N ARG A 314 3.41 12.78 20.40
CA ARG A 314 2.23 13.41 19.80
C ARG A 314 0.98 12.55 19.92
N VAL A 315 1.10 11.23 19.72
CA VAL A 315 -0.03 10.30 19.91
C VAL A 315 -0.53 10.35 21.35
N LEU A 316 0.37 10.28 22.34
CA LEU A 316 0.04 10.33 23.76
C LEU A 316 -0.55 11.66 24.22
N ALA A 317 -0.18 12.76 23.56
CA ALA A 317 -0.66 14.10 23.86
C ALA A 317 -1.98 14.46 23.12
N THR A 318 -2.51 13.59 22.25
CA THR A 318 -3.71 13.88 21.47
C THR A 318 -4.92 14.17 22.34
N THR A 319 -5.63 15.27 22.05
CA THR A 319 -6.84 15.72 22.75
C THR A 319 -8.06 15.69 21.83
N PHE A 320 -9.28 15.79 22.38
CA PHE A 320 -10.50 15.93 21.58
C PHE A 320 -10.51 17.20 20.73
N ASP A 321 -9.97 18.30 21.24
CA ASP A 321 -9.90 19.56 20.50
C ASP A 321 -8.99 19.42 19.28
N GLU A 322 -7.89 18.68 19.40
CA GLU A 322 -7.02 18.37 18.26
C GLU A 322 -7.70 17.40 17.26
N LEU A 323 -8.46 16.39 17.74
CA LEU A 323 -9.26 15.53 16.85
C LEU A 323 -10.27 16.34 16.04
N ARG A 324 -11.00 17.25 16.69
CA ARG A 324 -11.96 18.15 16.02
C ARG A 324 -11.26 19.08 15.03
N ALA A 325 -10.14 19.69 15.45
CA ALA A 325 -9.38 20.62 14.60
C ALA A 325 -8.84 19.95 13.32
N VAL A 326 -8.33 18.71 13.39
CA VAL A 326 -7.91 17.98 12.18
C VAL A 326 -9.12 17.52 11.37
N ALA A 327 -10.24 17.16 12.01
CA ALA A 327 -11.46 16.80 11.30
C ALA A 327 -12.02 17.99 10.50
N GLU A 328 -12.10 19.16 11.10
CA GLU A 328 -12.52 20.40 10.39
C GLU A 328 -11.58 20.74 9.24
N ARG A 329 -10.25 20.64 9.45
CA ARG A 329 -9.25 21.03 8.45
C ARG A 329 -9.23 20.12 7.23
N TYR A 330 -9.36 18.81 7.40
CA TYR A 330 -9.11 17.84 6.33
C TYR A 330 -10.38 17.23 5.73
N PHE A 331 -11.56 17.38 6.36
CA PHE A 331 -12.77 16.73 5.87
C PHE A 331 -13.92 17.72 5.59
N VAL A 332 -14.06 18.78 6.37
CA VAL A 332 -15.18 19.73 6.18
C VAL A 332 -14.95 20.55 4.91
N GLY A 333 -15.90 20.49 4.00
CA GLY A 333 -15.82 21.20 2.71
C GLY A 333 -14.81 20.60 1.71
N VAL A 334 -14.20 19.46 2.02
CA VAL A 334 -13.26 18.77 1.13
C VAL A 334 -13.97 17.62 0.41
N THR A 335 -13.89 17.62 -0.92
CA THR A 335 -14.43 16.53 -1.73
C THR A 335 -13.46 15.33 -1.70
N PRO A 336 -13.88 14.15 -1.19
CA PRO A 336 -13.04 12.97 -1.20
C PRO A 336 -12.93 12.35 -2.60
N SER A 337 -11.87 11.59 -2.82
CA SER A 337 -11.87 10.56 -3.84
C SER A 337 -12.77 9.40 -3.42
N VAL A 338 -13.48 8.82 -4.38
CA VAL A 338 -14.34 7.66 -4.15
C VAL A 338 -13.96 6.53 -5.07
N ALA A 339 -13.83 5.33 -4.53
CA ALA A 339 -13.72 4.12 -5.34
C ALA A 339 -14.56 3.00 -4.73
N VAL A 340 -15.32 2.32 -5.57
CA VAL A 340 -16.14 1.18 -5.15
C VAL A 340 -15.89 -0.02 -6.07
N ILE A 341 -15.94 -1.22 -5.49
CA ILE A 341 -16.03 -2.46 -6.28
C ILE A 341 -17.43 -3.00 -6.08
N THR A 342 -18.16 -3.19 -7.17
CA THR A 342 -19.58 -3.51 -7.13
C THR A 342 -20.04 -4.29 -8.37
N SER A 343 -21.30 -4.67 -8.43
CA SER A 343 -21.93 -5.22 -9.62
C SER A 343 -22.23 -4.12 -10.68
N ALA A 344 -22.34 -4.52 -11.95
CA ALA A 344 -22.67 -3.57 -13.01
C ALA A 344 -24.02 -2.87 -12.78
N ASN A 345 -25.02 -3.56 -12.23
CA ASN A 345 -26.33 -2.99 -11.94
C ASN A 345 -26.25 -1.97 -10.79
N ALA A 346 -25.54 -2.29 -9.71
CA ALA A 346 -25.38 -1.37 -8.58
C ALA A 346 -24.55 -0.13 -8.94
N ALA A 347 -23.57 -0.24 -9.84
CA ALA A 347 -22.81 0.91 -10.31
C ALA A 347 -23.70 1.95 -11.04
N GLN A 348 -24.77 1.52 -11.72
CA GLN A 348 -25.70 2.40 -12.43
C GLN A 348 -26.58 3.22 -11.48
N THR A 349 -26.78 2.77 -10.24
CA THR A 349 -27.59 3.49 -9.25
C THR A 349 -26.83 4.60 -8.54
N LEU A 350 -25.49 4.59 -8.58
CA LEU A 350 -24.64 5.57 -7.90
C LEU A 350 -24.78 6.97 -8.51
N LYS A 351 -25.10 7.94 -7.66
CA LYS A 351 -25.22 9.35 -8.04
C LYS A 351 -23.99 10.13 -7.57
N ILE A 352 -22.83 9.84 -8.17
CA ILE A 352 -21.57 10.53 -7.88
C ILE A 352 -21.16 11.31 -9.11
N GLU A 353 -20.91 12.60 -8.95
CA GLU A 353 -20.47 13.47 -10.03
C GLU A 353 -19.11 13.00 -10.59
N GLY A 354 -18.99 12.92 -11.90
CA GLY A 354 -17.75 12.49 -12.56
C GLY A 354 -17.41 11.01 -12.38
N LEU A 355 -18.38 10.15 -11.98
CA LEU A 355 -18.14 8.73 -11.77
C LEU A 355 -17.73 8.01 -13.06
N GLU A 356 -16.53 7.47 -13.08
CA GLU A 356 -16.04 6.58 -14.11
C GLU A 356 -16.40 5.12 -13.79
N VAL A 357 -17.14 4.46 -14.69
CA VAL A 357 -17.49 3.04 -14.54
C VAL A 357 -16.50 2.17 -15.32
N ILE A 358 -15.73 1.34 -14.63
CA ILE A 358 -14.64 0.54 -15.19
C ILE A 358 -14.97 -0.95 -15.01
N LYS A 359 -14.97 -1.70 -16.09
CA LYS A 359 -15.20 -3.16 -16.05
C LYS A 359 -13.88 -3.88 -15.82
N ILE A 360 -13.87 -4.75 -14.80
CA ILE A 360 -12.73 -5.63 -14.49
C ILE A 360 -12.73 -6.88 -15.37
#